data_eb6500383c0aab57b29ec72a919251d3
#
_entry.id   eb6500383c0aab57b29ec72a919251d3
#
_cell.length_a   1.000
_cell.length_b   1.000
_cell.length_c   1.000
_cell.angle_alpha   90.00
_cell.angle_beta   90.00
_cell.angle_gamma   90.00
#
_symmetry.space_group_name_H-M   'P 1'
#
loop_
_entity.id
_entity.type
_entity.pdbx_description
1 polymer ?
#
loop_
_entity_poly.entity_id
_entity_poly.type
_entity_poly.pdbx_seq_one_letter_code
_entity_poly.pdbx_strand_id
1 'polypeptide(L)'
;MSKSTIVVVEDEEDIYEVVRYNLEKEGFHVHGAFSGEIAQQKIKVHHPDLVLLDLMLPGISGLDLCRKLKHQDDTREIPIIMVTAKTEDSDIVAGLELGAEDYITKPFSPQVLIARVHSVLRRQKIGVIDESNMINFDGILINPGQHKVSINDTRLDLTPSEFRILHFLARRPGWVYTRDQIIDAVRGEGYAITDRAIDVQVVGLRKKMKMNSKNKFKQDRRYSDPKARNG
;
A
#
# COMPACT_ATOMS: atom_id res chain seq x y z
N MET A 1 6.73 22.41 -12.24
CA MET A 1 6.52 21.17 -11.49
C MET A 1 6.59 20.02 -12.48
N SER A 2 7.36 18.96 -12.20
CA SER A 2 7.38 17.77 -13.06
C SER A 2 6.00 17.11 -13.02
N LYS A 3 5.52 16.70 -14.19
CA LYS A 3 4.25 15.97 -14.29
C LYS A 3 4.43 14.57 -13.68
N SER A 4 3.48 14.11 -12.88
CA SER A 4 3.53 12.75 -12.32
C SER A 4 3.37 11.70 -13.42
N THR A 5 4.11 10.60 -13.30
CA THR A 5 4.13 9.49 -14.25
C THR A 5 3.27 8.34 -13.74
N ILE A 6 2.40 7.83 -14.59
CA ILE A 6 1.48 6.72 -14.27
C ILE A 6 1.71 5.58 -15.26
N VAL A 7 1.89 4.37 -14.75
CA VAL A 7 1.84 3.15 -15.56
C VAL A 7 0.43 2.56 -15.46
N VAL A 8 -0.21 2.37 -16.61
CA VAL A 8 -1.53 1.73 -16.73
C VAL A 8 -1.33 0.33 -17.29
N VAL A 9 -1.74 -0.66 -16.52
CA VAL A 9 -1.63 -2.08 -16.87
C VAL A 9 -3.05 -2.60 -17.14
N GLU A 10 -3.35 -2.75 -18.42
CA GLU A 10 -4.69 -3.07 -18.93
C GLU A 10 -4.53 -3.77 -20.28
N ASP A 11 -5.09 -4.95 -20.45
CA ASP A 11 -5.00 -5.73 -21.71
C ASP A 11 -6.07 -5.35 -22.73
N GLU A 12 -7.19 -4.77 -22.29
CA GLU A 12 -8.25 -4.26 -23.17
C GLU A 12 -7.88 -2.87 -23.70
N GLU A 13 -7.54 -2.78 -25.00
CA GLU A 13 -7.07 -1.54 -25.63
C GLU A 13 -8.06 -0.39 -25.52
N ASP A 14 -9.37 -0.67 -25.68
CA ASP A 14 -10.42 0.35 -25.57
C ASP A 14 -10.48 0.96 -24.17
N ILE A 15 -10.35 0.13 -23.12
CA ILE A 15 -10.33 0.61 -21.72
C ILE A 15 -9.06 1.41 -21.47
N TYR A 16 -7.90 0.88 -21.93
CA TYR A 16 -6.63 1.59 -21.82
C TYR A 16 -6.70 2.99 -22.46
N GLU A 17 -7.22 3.12 -23.67
CA GLU A 17 -7.33 4.41 -24.37
C GLU A 17 -8.22 5.40 -23.63
N VAL A 18 -9.35 4.95 -23.07
CA VAL A 18 -10.22 5.81 -22.24
C VAL A 18 -9.48 6.28 -20.98
N VAL A 19 -8.78 5.39 -20.30
CA VAL A 19 -8.00 5.72 -19.10
C VAL A 19 -6.88 6.69 -19.46
N ARG A 20 -6.08 6.38 -20.47
CA ARG A 20 -4.97 7.21 -20.95
C ARG A 20 -5.43 8.61 -21.28
N TYR A 21 -6.47 8.74 -22.12
CA TYR A 21 -6.99 10.04 -22.55
C TYR A 21 -7.36 10.93 -21.35
N ASN A 22 -8.08 10.38 -20.37
CA ASN A 22 -8.52 11.15 -19.21
C ASN A 22 -7.33 11.54 -18.30
N LEU A 23 -6.37 10.66 -18.11
CA LEU A 23 -5.16 10.95 -17.32
C LEU A 23 -4.28 12.01 -17.99
N GLU A 24 -4.05 11.89 -19.30
CA GLU A 24 -3.27 12.88 -20.07
C GLU A 24 -3.93 14.27 -20.06
N LYS A 25 -5.26 14.34 -20.13
CA LYS A 25 -6.05 15.56 -20.01
C LYS A 25 -5.83 16.25 -18.66
N GLU A 26 -5.64 15.49 -17.58
CA GLU A 26 -5.29 16.00 -16.24
C GLU A 26 -3.79 16.33 -16.10
N GLY A 27 -3.01 16.11 -17.18
CA GLY A 27 -1.61 16.50 -17.23
C GLY A 27 -0.64 15.43 -16.73
N PHE A 28 -1.06 14.18 -16.55
CA PHE A 28 -0.16 13.08 -16.22
C PHE A 28 0.62 12.58 -17.44
N HIS A 29 1.80 12.01 -17.19
CA HIS A 29 2.51 11.19 -18.19
C HIS A 29 2.06 9.73 -18.05
N VAL A 30 1.57 9.13 -19.14
CA VAL A 30 0.99 7.79 -19.10
C VAL A 30 1.82 6.82 -19.95
N HIS A 31 2.15 5.67 -19.36
CA HIS A 31 2.76 4.55 -20.05
C HIS A 31 1.85 3.32 -19.95
N GLY A 32 1.40 2.79 -21.07
CA GLY A 32 0.56 1.59 -21.13
C GLY A 32 1.38 0.31 -21.06
N ALA A 33 0.84 -0.74 -20.43
CA ALA A 33 1.37 -2.08 -20.47
C ALA A 33 0.20 -3.07 -20.63
N PHE A 34 0.27 -3.95 -21.61
CA PHE A 34 -0.81 -4.87 -21.98
C PHE A 34 -0.63 -6.28 -21.41
N SER A 35 0.41 -6.48 -20.59
CA SER A 35 0.64 -7.72 -19.81
C SER A 35 1.46 -7.43 -18.57
N GLY A 36 1.43 -8.39 -17.62
CA GLY A 36 2.19 -8.26 -16.36
C GLY A 36 3.70 -8.20 -16.58
N GLU A 37 4.24 -8.90 -17.61
CA GLU A 37 5.67 -8.90 -17.94
C GLU A 37 6.12 -7.54 -18.47
N ILE A 38 5.34 -6.96 -19.39
CA ILE A 38 5.61 -5.62 -19.93
C ILE A 38 5.51 -4.58 -18.82
N ALA A 39 4.52 -4.72 -17.94
CA ALA A 39 4.35 -3.84 -16.78
C ALA A 39 5.59 -3.83 -15.89
N GLN A 40 6.15 -4.99 -15.52
CA GLN A 40 7.36 -5.08 -14.72
C GLN A 40 8.53 -4.33 -15.34
N GLN A 41 8.73 -4.46 -16.65
CA GLN A 41 9.80 -3.76 -17.37
C GLN A 41 9.57 -2.23 -17.35
N LYS A 42 8.36 -1.78 -17.69
CA LYS A 42 8.03 -0.35 -17.73
C LYS A 42 8.11 0.31 -16.35
N ILE A 43 7.64 -0.38 -15.29
CA ILE A 43 7.72 0.13 -13.92
C ILE A 43 9.18 0.32 -13.50
N LYS A 44 10.07 -0.63 -13.82
CA LYS A 44 11.50 -0.52 -13.52
C LYS A 44 12.20 0.60 -14.30
N VAL A 45 11.80 0.83 -15.56
CA VAL A 45 12.42 1.87 -16.40
C VAL A 45 11.93 3.26 -16.04
N HIS A 46 10.63 3.42 -15.79
CA HIS A 46 10.01 4.74 -15.65
C HIS A 46 9.87 5.19 -14.20
N HIS A 47 10.03 4.30 -13.20
CA HIS A 47 9.83 4.59 -11.77
C HIS A 47 8.57 5.44 -11.54
N PRO A 48 7.37 4.94 -11.89
CA PRO A 48 6.16 5.75 -11.90
C PRO A 48 5.75 6.17 -10.48
N ASP A 49 5.05 7.30 -10.39
CA ASP A 49 4.44 7.78 -9.15
C ASP A 49 3.19 6.96 -8.76
N LEU A 50 2.60 6.22 -9.71
CA LEU A 50 1.40 5.40 -9.49
C LEU A 50 1.30 4.30 -10.55
N VAL A 51 0.78 3.16 -10.15
CA VAL A 51 0.37 2.07 -11.06
C VAL A 51 -1.15 1.89 -10.97
N LEU A 52 -1.84 1.94 -12.12
CA LEU A 52 -3.21 1.44 -12.30
C LEU A 52 -3.11 0.02 -12.82
N LEU A 53 -3.71 -0.95 -12.14
CA LEU A 53 -3.47 -2.36 -12.38
C LEU A 53 -4.76 -3.15 -12.52
N ASP A 54 -5.03 -3.71 -13.69
CA ASP A 54 -6.08 -4.72 -13.80
C ASP A 54 -5.66 -6.05 -13.15
N LEU A 55 -6.60 -6.70 -12.51
CA LEU A 55 -6.41 -8.04 -11.94
C LEU A 55 -6.51 -9.15 -12.98
N MET A 56 -7.25 -8.91 -14.07
CA MET A 56 -7.55 -9.89 -15.09
C MET A 56 -6.61 -9.77 -16.29
N LEU A 57 -5.31 -9.90 -16.05
CA LEU A 57 -4.30 -9.84 -17.12
C LEU A 57 -3.99 -11.22 -17.68
N PRO A 58 -3.63 -11.30 -18.97
CA PRO A 58 -3.08 -12.52 -19.55
C PRO A 58 -1.68 -12.81 -18.99
N GLY A 59 -1.36 -14.09 -18.78
CA GLY A 59 -0.07 -14.52 -18.23
C GLY A 59 0.04 -14.33 -16.72
N ILE A 60 0.81 -13.37 -16.25
CA ILE A 60 0.94 -13.08 -14.83
C ILE A 60 -0.30 -12.32 -14.35
N SER A 61 -1.01 -12.91 -13.36
CA SER A 61 -2.20 -12.25 -12.79
C SER A 61 -1.85 -10.90 -12.13
N GLY A 62 -2.82 -9.96 -12.12
CA GLY A 62 -2.62 -8.67 -11.47
C GLY A 62 -2.31 -8.81 -9.97
N LEU A 63 -2.88 -9.78 -9.27
CA LEU A 63 -2.55 -10.06 -7.85
C LEU A 63 -1.09 -10.51 -7.68
N ASP A 64 -0.59 -11.39 -8.57
CA ASP A 64 0.81 -11.84 -8.51
C ASP A 64 1.78 -10.71 -8.88
N LEU A 65 1.40 -9.85 -9.84
CA LEU A 65 2.18 -8.65 -10.16
C LEU A 65 2.21 -7.70 -8.95
N CYS A 66 1.08 -7.42 -8.34
CA CYS A 66 1.01 -6.59 -7.12
C CYS A 66 1.90 -7.15 -6.02
N ARG A 67 1.81 -8.46 -5.75
CA ARG A 67 2.66 -9.13 -4.75
C ARG A 67 4.14 -8.94 -5.06
N LYS A 68 4.57 -9.16 -6.30
CA LYS A 68 5.98 -8.97 -6.71
C LYS A 68 6.44 -7.54 -6.50
N LEU A 69 5.66 -6.55 -6.95
CA LEU A 69 6.01 -5.13 -6.80
C LEU A 69 6.13 -4.72 -5.33
N LYS A 70 5.23 -5.20 -4.47
CA LYS A 70 5.22 -4.87 -3.04
C LYS A 70 6.30 -5.59 -2.21
N HIS A 71 6.91 -6.65 -2.74
CA HIS A 71 8.02 -7.36 -2.09
C HIS A 71 9.42 -6.92 -2.57
N GLN A 72 9.53 -6.12 -3.62
CA GLN A 72 10.80 -5.61 -4.12
C GLN A 72 11.09 -4.22 -3.52
N ASP A 73 12.29 -4.01 -2.99
CA ASP A 73 12.66 -2.75 -2.32
C ASP A 73 12.52 -1.52 -3.24
N ASP A 74 12.85 -1.67 -4.54
CA ASP A 74 12.79 -0.57 -5.51
C ASP A 74 11.37 -0.16 -5.92
N THR A 75 10.37 -1.02 -5.73
CA THR A 75 9.01 -0.78 -6.20
C THR A 75 7.94 -0.83 -5.10
N ARG A 76 8.28 -1.30 -3.90
CA ARG A 76 7.33 -1.47 -2.79
C ARG A 76 6.60 -0.20 -2.39
N GLU A 77 7.27 0.96 -2.51
CA GLU A 77 6.70 2.26 -2.15
C GLU A 77 5.81 2.85 -3.25
N ILE A 78 5.86 2.31 -4.48
CA ILE A 78 4.99 2.76 -5.57
C ILE A 78 3.54 2.38 -5.24
N PRO A 79 2.62 3.36 -5.15
CA PRO A 79 1.22 3.06 -4.89
C PRO A 79 0.58 2.34 -6.07
N ILE A 80 -0.34 1.44 -5.75
CA ILE A 80 -1.09 0.65 -6.72
C ILE A 80 -2.58 0.86 -6.48
N ILE A 81 -3.32 1.28 -7.51
CA ILE A 81 -4.78 1.25 -7.54
C ILE A 81 -5.19 0.08 -8.43
N MET A 82 -5.99 -0.83 -7.92
CA MET A 82 -6.54 -1.92 -8.71
C MET A 82 -7.77 -1.46 -9.48
N VAL A 83 -7.82 -1.80 -10.77
CA VAL A 83 -8.97 -1.50 -11.65
C VAL A 83 -9.46 -2.83 -12.20
N THR A 84 -10.63 -3.32 -11.77
CA THR A 84 -11.02 -4.70 -12.07
C THR A 84 -12.52 -4.87 -12.28
N ALA A 85 -12.89 -5.80 -13.15
CA ALA A 85 -14.26 -6.28 -13.28
C ALA A 85 -14.67 -7.23 -12.14
N LYS A 86 -13.71 -7.74 -11.37
CA LYS A 86 -13.99 -8.60 -10.22
C LYS A 86 -14.59 -7.79 -9.10
N THR A 87 -15.82 -8.15 -8.75
CA THR A 87 -16.60 -7.54 -7.66
C THR A 87 -16.66 -8.42 -6.42
N GLU A 88 -16.05 -9.62 -6.48
CA GLU A 88 -16.03 -10.50 -5.32
C GLU A 88 -15.19 -9.89 -4.21
N ASP A 89 -15.77 -9.89 -3.04
CA ASP A 89 -15.16 -9.35 -1.83
C ASP A 89 -13.78 -9.95 -1.53
N SER A 90 -13.59 -11.23 -1.87
CA SER A 90 -12.34 -11.97 -1.69
C SER A 90 -11.17 -11.38 -2.50
N ASP A 91 -11.40 -11.02 -3.77
CA ASP A 91 -10.35 -10.49 -4.65
C ASP A 91 -9.96 -9.07 -4.24
N ILE A 92 -10.94 -8.26 -3.85
CA ILE A 92 -10.71 -6.90 -3.35
C ILE A 92 -9.89 -6.95 -2.05
N VAL A 93 -10.31 -7.81 -1.11
CA VAL A 93 -9.60 -7.98 0.17
C VAL A 93 -8.18 -8.50 -0.08
N ALA A 94 -8.00 -9.51 -0.95
CA ALA A 94 -6.68 -10.03 -1.29
C ALA A 94 -5.74 -8.95 -1.84
N GLY A 95 -6.23 -8.11 -2.76
CA GLY A 95 -5.44 -7.01 -3.31
C GLY A 95 -5.02 -5.98 -2.28
N LEU A 96 -5.93 -5.61 -1.39
CA LEU A 96 -5.65 -4.65 -0.32
C LEU A 96 -4.69 -5.24 0.74
N GLU A 97 -4.81 -6.53 1.09
CA GLU A 97 -3.87 -7.23 1.98
C GLU A 97 -2.46 -7.33 1.37
N LEU A 98 -2.35 -7.44 0.05
CA LEU A 98 -1.08 -7.40 -0.68
C LEU A 98 -0.44 -6.01 -0.70
N GLY A 99 -1.16 -4.97 -0.31
CA GLY A 99 -0.65 -3.61 -0.19
C GLY A 99 -1.10 -2.65 -1.30
N ALA A 100 -2.14 -2.99 -2.05
CA ALA A 100 -2.79 -2.01 -2.91
C ALA A 100 -3.36 -0.85 -2.06
N GLU A 101 -3.27 0.36 -2.60
CA GLU A 101 -3.72 1.57 -1.91
C GLU A 101 -5.24 1.76 -2.01
N ASP A 102 -5.82 1.35 -3.12
CA ASP A 102 -7.25 1.48 -3.42
C ASP A 102 -7.65 0.51 -4.53
N TYR A 103 -8.96 0.43 -4.81
CA TYR A 103 -9.50 -0.32 -5.93
C TYR A 103 -10.67 0.44 -6.60
N ILE A 104 -10.88 0.14 -7.89
CA ILE A 104 -11.94 0.68 -8.72
C ILE A 104 -12.60 -0.49 -9.45
N THR A 105 -13.91 -0.63 -9.33
CA THR A 105 -14.66 -1.67 -10.05
C THR A 105 -15.08 -1.19 -11.44
N LYS A 106 -14.90 -2.02 -12.46
CA LYS A 106 -15.43 -1.80 -13.82
C LYS A 106 -16.93 -2.18 -13.84
N PRO A 107 -17.81 -1.42 -14.53
CA PRO A 107 -17.51 -0.15 -15.22
C PRO A 107 -17.38 1.02 -14.25
N PHE A 108 -16.49 1.96 -14.53
CA PHE A 108 -16.23 3.14 -13.72
C PHE A 108 -16.44 4.43 -14.51
N SER A 109 -16.73 5.51 -13.79
CA SER A 109 -16.73 6.85 -14.35
C SER A 109 -15.29 7.39 -14.42
N PRO A 110 -14.88 8.05 -15.53
CA PRO A 110 -13.57 8.70 -15.59
C PRO A 110 -13.32 9.69 -14.44
N GLN A 111 -14.35 10.38 -13.99
CA GLN A 111 -14.25 11.31 -12.85
C GLN A 111 -13.88 10.59 -11.54
N VAL A 112 -14.45 9.40 -11.29
CA VAL A 112 -14.11 8.58 -10.12
C VAL A 112 -12.67 8.10 -10.20
N LEU A 113 -12.21 7.64 -11.38
CA LEU A 113 -10.82 7.24 -11.60
C LEU A 113 -9.86 8.39 -11.27
N ILE A 114 -10.07 9.56 -11.89
CA ILE A 114 -9.23 10.74 -11.71
C ILE A 114 -9.20 11.19 -10.24
N ALA A 115 -10.35 11.22 -9.59
CA ALA A 115 -10.45 11.59 -8.18
C ALA A 115 -9.61 10.66 -7.28
N ARG A 116 -9.62 9.35 -7.54
CA ARG A 116 -8.81 8.37 -6.79
C ARG A 116 -7.33 8.51 -7.09
N VAL A 117 -6.95 8.71 -8.35
CA VAL A 117 -5.55 8.98 -8.74
C VAL A 117 -5.00 10.20 -8.01
N HIS A 118 -5.72 11.32 -8.05
CA HIS A 118 -5.30 12.53 -7.32
C HIS A 118 -5.21 12.29 -5.81
N SER A 119 -6.16 11.55 -5.23
CA SER A 119 -6.15 11.23 -3.81
C SER A 119 -4.90 10.44 -3.41
N VAL A 120 -4.53 9.42 -4.19
CA VAL A 120 -3.34 8.59 -3.91
C VAL A 120 -2.05 9.38 -4.10
N LEU A 121 -1.90 10.14 -5.19
CA LEU A 121 -0.69 10.92 -5.48
C LEU A 121 -0.48 12.09 -4.49
N ARG A 122 -1.56 12.72 -4.02
CA ARG A 122 -1.47 13.77 -3.00
C ARG A 122 -0.89 13.25 -1.69
N ARG A 123 -1.21 12.00 -1.28
CA ARG A 123 -0.67 11.38 -0.06
C ARG A 123 0.84 11.23 -0.08
N GLN A 124 1.43 10.95 -1.24
CA GLN A 124 2.89 10.92 -1.38
C GLN A 124 3.52 12.30 -1.16
N LYS A 125 2.84 13.38 -1.59
CA LYS A 125 3.33 14.76 -1.45
C LYS A 125 3.08 15.37 -0.06
N ILE A 126 1.98 15.00 0.59
CA ILE A 126 1.62 15.49 1.95
C ILE A 126 2.32 14.68 3.04
N GLY A 127 2.89 13.55 2.71
CA GLY A 127 3.79 12.79 3.57
C GLY A 127 5.11 13.52 3.89
N VAL A 128 5.05 14.82 4.24
CA VAL A 128 6.01 15.44 5.14
C VAL A 128 5.70 14.89 6.53
N ILE A 129 5.93 13.60 6.66
CA ILE A 129 6.19 12.97 7.94
C ILE A 129 7.37 13.78 8.46
N ASP A 130 7.22 14.43 9.59
CA ASP A 130 8.32 15.09 10.27
C ASP A 130 9.39 14.02 10.50
N GLU A 131 10.37 13.98 9.60
CA GLU A 131 11.42 12.95 9.52
C GLU A 131 12.28 12.93 10.79
N SER A 132 12.20 14.00 11.58
CA SER A 132 12.97 14.18 12.81
C SER A 132 12.40 13.45 14.03
N ASN A 133 11.12 13.07 14.01
CA ASN A 133 10.41 12.53 15.18
C ASN A 133 10.31 11.00 15.17
N MET A 134 11.38 10.32 15.60
CA MET A 134 11.29 8.91 15.96
C MET A 134 10.30 8.71 17.10
N ILE A 135 9.38 7.77 16.96
CA ILE A 135 8.43 7.39 18.00
C ILE A 135 8.94 6.11 18.66
N ASN A 136 9.15 6.16 19.97
CA ASN A 136 9.48 4.99 20.76
C ASN A 136 8.42 4.83 21.87
N PHE A 137 7.62 3.79 21.78
CA PHE A 137 6.55 3.51 22.73
C PHE A 137 6.37 2.01 22.89
N ASP A 138 6.47 1.52 24.13
CA ASP A 138 6.22 0.12 24.52
C ASP A 138 6.95 -0.91 23.62
N GLY A 139 8.22 -0.65 23.34
CA GLY A 139 9.05 -1.50 22.48
C GLY A 139 8.78 -1.37 20.99
N ILE A 140 7.88 -0.49 20.57
CA ILE A 140 7.64 -0.14 19.18
C ILE A 140 8.51 1.06 18.83
N LEU A 141 9.43 0.88 17.87
CA LEU A 141 10.24 1.96 17.31
C LEU A 141 9.78 2.26 15.90
N ILE A 142 9.34 3.49 15.65
CA ILE A 142 8.94 3.95 14.32
C ILE A 142 9.93 5.02 13.87
N ASN A 143 10.57 4.78 12.73
CA ASN A 143 11.42 5.75 12.05
C ASN A 143 10.69 6.28 10.81
N PRO A 144 10.09 7.48 10.88
CA PRO A 144 9.31 8.04 9.78
C PRO A 144 10.14 8.32 8.54
N GLY A 145 11.36 8.86 8.68
CA GLY A 145 12.22 9.21 7.56
C GLY A 145 12.72 8.00 6.77
N GLN A 146 12.76 6.82 7.39
CA GLN A 146 13.15 5.57 6.73
C GLN A 146 11.96 4.66 6.42
N HIS A 147 10.73 5.05 6.76
CA HIS A 147 9.53 4.21 6.69
C HIS A 147 9.73 2.82 7.34
N LYS A 148 10.45 2.78 8.45
CA LYS A 148 10.78 1.55 9.17
C LYS A 148 10.07 1.47 10.51
N VAL A 149 9.62 0.27 10.83
CA VAL A 149 9.07 -0.07 12.14
C VAL A 149 9.78 -1.30 12.68
N SER A 150 10.10 -1.29 13.96
CA SER A 150 10.52 -2.49 14.68
C SER A 150 9.73 -2.64 15.97
N ILE A 151 9.51 -3.88 16.38
CA ILE A 151 8.91 -4.23 17.66
C ILE A 151 9.91 -5.10 18.40
N ASN A 152 10.42 -4.64 19.56
CA ASN A 152 11.45 -5.32 20.33
C ASN A 152 12.64 -5.75 19.44
N ASP A 153 13.20 -4.82 18.70
CA ASP A 153 14.32 -4.97 17.76
C ASP A 153 14.07 -5.89 16.55
N THR A 154 12.85 -6.41 16.41
CA THR A 154 12.47 -7.20 15.24
C THR A 154 11.75 -6.32 14.24
N ARG A 155 12.31 -6.22 13.02
CA ARG A 155 11.71 -5.42 11.93
C ARG A 155 10.31 -5.94 11.61
N LEU A 156 9.37 -5.01 11.49
CA LEU A 156 8.01 -5.25 11.05
C LEU A 156 7.86 -4.79 9.60
N ASP A 157 7.51 -5.73 8.72
CA ASP A 157 7.32 -5.42 7.30
C ASP A 157 5.88 -4.96 7.05
N LEU A 158 5.72 -3.65 6.90
CA LEU A 158 4.44 -2.99 6.69
C LEU A 158 4.32 -2.47 5.26
N THR A 159 3.09 -2.50 4.75
CA THR A 159 2.76 -1.74 3.53
C THR A 159 2.79 -0.23 3.83
N PRO A 160 2.92 0.65 2.82
CA PRO A 160 2.88 2.10 3.05
C PRO A 160 1.62 2.57 3.76
N SER A 161 0.46 1.98 3.47
CA SER A 161 -0.80 2.32 4.14
C SER A 161 -0.83 1.86 5.60
N GLU A 162 -0.38 0.63 5.89
CA GLU A 162 -0.25 0.12 7.26
C GLU A 162 0.72 0.98 8.08
N PHE A 163 1.85 1.38 7.48
CA PHE A 163 2.83 2.27 8.11
C PHE A 163 2.17 3.61 8.48
N ARG A 164 1.46 4.26 7.55
CA ARG A 164 0.78 5.54 7.82
C ARG A 164 -0.26 5.43 8.93
N ILE A 165 -1.07 4.36 8.93
CA ILE A 165 -2.04 4.10 10.00
C ILE A 165 -1.32 3.96 11.34
N LEU A 166 -0.30 3.11 11.42
CA LEU A 166 0.44 2.89 12.67
C LEU A 166 1.11 4.18 13.15
N HIS A 167 1.78 4.92 12.27
CA HIS A 167 2.41 6.18 12.60
C HIS A 167 1.40 7.20 13.13
N PHE A 168 0.24 7.33 12.49
CA PHE A 168 -0.83 8.22 12.97
C PHE A 168 -1.31 7.85 14.37
N LEU A 169 -1.60 6.57 14.60
CA LEU A 169 -2.08 6.09 15.90
C LEU A 169 -1.02 6.24 17.00
N ALA A 170 0.25 5.99 16.66
CA ALA A 170 1.36 6.04 17.61
C ALA A 170 1.75 7.47 18.05
N ARG A 171 1.31 8.51 17.35
CA ARG A 171 1.55 9.91 17.75
C ARG A 171 0.84 10.31 19.06
N ARG A 172 -0.25 9.61 19.41
CA ARG A 172 -1.00 9.86 20.65
C ARG A 172 -1.45 8.52 21.26
N PRO A 173 -0.57 7.80 21.97
CA PRO A 173 -0.91 6.55 22.61
C PRO A 173 -2.06 6.73 23.62
N GLY A 174 -2.97 5.75 23.65
CA GLY A 174 -4.14 5.79 24.53
C GLY A 174 -5.35 6.57 23.99
N TRP A 175 -5.22 7.29 22.89
CA TRP A 175 -6.37 7.94 22.26
C TRP A 175 -7.15 6.96 21.40
N VAL A 176 -8.49 7.10 21.41
CA VAL A 176 -9.41 6.35 20.55
C VAL A 176 -9.81 7.25 19.38
N TYR A 177 -9.63 6.73 18.17
CA TYR A 177 -10.00 7.42 16.95
C TYR A 177 -11.17 6.72 16.28
N THR A 178 -12.09 7.49 15.71
CA THR A 178 -13.15 6.96 14.84
C THR A 178 -12.54 6.48 13.52
N ARG A 179 -13.29 5.65 12.77
CA ARG A 179 -12.90 5.22 11.43
C ARG A 179 -12.63 6.44 10.54
N ASP A 180 -13.54 7.41 10.52
CA ASP A 180 -13.43 8.62 9.70
C ASP A 180 -12.17 9.43 10.04
N GLN A 181 -11.84 9.58 11.32
CA GLN A 181 -10.61 10.25 11.73
C GLN A 181 -9.34 9.53 11.27
N ILE A 182 -9.32 8.20 11.26
CA ILE A 182 -8.20 7.43 10.70
C ILE A 182 -8.15 7.61 9.19
N ILE A 183 -9.32 7.55 8.54
CA ILE A 183 -9.48 7.80 7.11
C ILE A 183 -8.89 9.17 6.76
N ASP A 184 -9.35 10.24 7.38
CA ASP A 184 -8.92 11.61 7.11
C ASP A 184 -7.42 11.82 7.34
N ALA A 185 -6.90 11.28 8.45
CA ALA A 185 -5.49 11.41 8.79
C ALA A 185 -4.55 10.66 7.83
N VAL A 186 -4.99 9.50 7.33
CA VAL A 186 -4.20 8.68 6.40
C VAL A 186 -4.40 9.12 4.95
N ARG A 187 -5.50 9.81 4.65
CA ARG A 187 -5.93 10.20 3.29
C ARG A 187 -5.65 11.64 2.90
N GLY A 188 -5.61 12.58 3.88
CA GLY A 188 -5.73 14.01 3.60
C GLY A 188 -7.17 14.38 3.18
N GLU A 189 -7.60 15.60 3.47
CA GLU A 189 -8.98 16.07 3.28
C GLU A 189 -9.53 15.83 1.87
N GLY A 190 -10.74 15.30 1.79
CA GLY A 190 -11.66 15.52 0.67
C GLY A 190 -11.95 14.36 -0.29
N TYR A 191 -11.70 13.04 0.01
CA TYR A 191 -12.10 11.98 -0.93
C TYR A 191 -12.47 10.63 -0.29
N ALA A 192 -13.53 10.02 -0.87
CA ALA A 192 -14.02 8.69 -0.51
C ALA A 192 -13.12 7.58 -1.08
N ILE A 193 -12.23 7.05 -0.28
CA ILE A 193 -11.79 5.65 -0.42
C ILE A 193 -12.89 4.81 0.24
N THR A 194 -13.08 3.59 -0.19
CA THR A 194 -14.07 2.73 0.45
C THR A 194 -13.64 2.48 1.90
N ASP A 195 -14.55 2.61 2.83
CA ASP A 195 -14.37 2.29 4.27
C ASP A 195 -13.73 0.92 4.45
N ARG A 196 -13.99 0.02 3.53
CA ARG A 196 -13.46 -1.32 3.48
C ARG A 196 -11.94 -1.38 3.33
N ALA A 197 -11.31 -0.48 2.57
CA ALA A 197 -9.86 -0.48 2.41
C ALA A 197 -9.15 -0.22 3.75
N ILE A 198 -9.66 0.69 4.55
CA ILE A 198 -9.10 0.95 5.89
C ILE A 198 -9.30 -0.24 6.82
N ASP A 199 -10.48 -0.87 6.81
CA ASP A 199 -10.74 -2.03 7.66
C ASP A 199 -9.76 -3.16 7.35
N VAL A 200 -9.52 -3.46 6.08
CA VAL A 200 -8.55 -4.47 5.64
C VAL A 200 -7.13 -4.13 6.12
N GLN A 201 -6.70 -2.88 5.94
CA GLN A 201 -5.36 -2.43 6.36
C GLN A 201 -5.19 -2.48 7.89
N VAL A 202 -6.22 -2.12 8.66
CA VAL A 202 -6.18 -2.21 10.13
C VAL A 202 -6.12 -3.68 10.59
N VAL A 203 -6.87 -4.57 9.93
CA VAL A 203 -6.81 -6.02 10.22
C VAL A 203 -5.44 -6.58 9.89
N GLY A 204 -4.88 -6.25 8.73
CA GLY A 204 -3.53 -6.64 8.31
C GLY A 204 -2.45 -6.19 9.29
N LEU A 205 -2.49 -4.91 9.68
CA LEU A 205 -1.58 -4.34 10.66
C LEU A 205 -1.67 -5.08 12.02
N ARG A 206 -2.87 -5.31 12.54
CA ARG A 206 -3.07 -6.05 13.80
C ARG A 206 -2.52 -7.46 13.73
N LYS A 207 -2.71 -8.15 12.60
CA LYS A 207 -2.18 -9.50 12.37
C LYS A 207 -0.65 -9.53 12.42
N LYS A 208 0.00 -8.61 11.72
CA LYS A 208 1.47 -8.48 11.67
C LYS A 208 2.04 -8.16 13.05
N MET A 209 1.45 -7.22 13.79
CA MET A 209 1.88 -6.87 15.14
C MET A 209 1.75 -8.05 16.12
N LYS A 210 0.65 -8.82 16.06
CA LYS A 210 0.44 -10.01 16.92
C LYS A 210 1.43 -11.13 16.61
N MET A 211 1.76 -11.35 15.32
CA MET A 211 2.72 -12.38 14.91
C MET A 211 4.12 -12.07 15.46
N ASN A 212 4.51 -10.80 15.43
CA ASN A 212 5.81 -10.37 15.93
C ASN A 212 5.92 -10.49 17.46
N SER A 213 4.85 -10.16 18.19
CA SER A 213 4.79 -10.35 19.65
C SER A 213 4.93 -11.83 20.05
N LYS A 214 4.33 -12.77 19.30
CA LYS A 214 4.42 -14.20 19.58
C LYS A 214 5.81 -14.79 19.32
N ASN A 215 6.58 -14.24 18.40
CA ASN A 215 7.93 -14.71 18.11
C ASN A 215 8.90 -14.46 19.27
N LYS A 216 8.71 -13.38 20.03
CA LYS A 216 9.51 -13.10 21.25
C LYS A 216 9.34 -14.19 22.29
N PHE A 217 8.10 -14.63 22.58
CA PHE A 217 7.85 -15.72 23.56
C PHE A 217 8.47 -17.07 23.15
N LYS A 218 8.70 -17.30 21.85
CA LYS A 218 9.41 -18.51 21.39
C LYS A 218 10.93 -18.39 21.49
N GLN A 219 11.48 -17.18 21.36
CA GLN A 219 12.92 -16.94 21.53
C GLN A 219 13.32 -16.97 23.01
N ASP A 220 12.54 -16.36 23.89
CA ASP A 220 12.79 -16.37 25.34
C ASP A 220 12.72 -17.78 25.94
N ARG A 221 11.84 -18.65 25.42
CA ARG A 221 11.77 -20.06 25.84
C ARG A 221 13.00 -20.90 25.44
N ARG A 222 13.73 -20.53 24.39
CA ARG A 222 14.99 -21.22 24.01
C ARG A 222 16.16 -20.83 24.88
N TYR A 223 16.12 -19.68 25.54
CA TYR A 223 17.16 -19.23 26.47
C TYR A 223 16.92 -19.66 27.93
N SER A 224 15.73 -20.09 28.26
CA SER A 224 15.32 -20.51 29.61
C SER A 224 15.33 -22.03 29.84
N ASP A 225 15.95 -22.82 28.96
CA ASP A 225 16.13 -24.26 29.19
C ASP A 225 17.45 -24.51 29.96
N PRO A 226 17.38 -24.85 31.28
CA PRO A 226 18.57 -25.03 32.11
C PRO A 226 19.35 -26.30 31.78
N LYS A 227 18.87 -27.16 30.84
CA LYS A 227 19.49 -28.45 30.50
C LYS A 227 20.62 -28.39 29.46
N ALA A 228 20.90 -27.19 28.88
CA ALA A 228 21.97 -27.02 27.88
C ALA A 228 23.35 -26.66 28.48
N ARG A 229 23.54 -26.77 29.79
CA ARG A 229 24.81 -26.46 30.48
C ARG A 229 25.42 -27.68 31.19
N ASN A 230 25.39 -28.86 30.60
CA ASN A 230 26.26 -29.97 31.00
C ASN A 230 26.33 -30.98 29.84
N GLY A 231 27.34 -30.80 29.01
CA GLY A 231 27.75 -31.71 27.97
C GLY A 231 29.05 -31.18 27.38
#